data_10460bcd5883beb51a27a49580a18bb8
#
_entry.id   10460bcd5883beb51a27a49580a18bb8
#
_cell.length_a   1.000
_cell.length_b   1.000
_cell.length_c   1.000
_cell.angle_alpha   90.00
_cell.angle_beta   90.00
_cell.angle_gamma   90.00
#
_symmetry.space_group_name_H-M   'P 1'
#
loop_
_entity.id
_entity.type
_entity.pdbx_description
1 polymer ?
#
loop_
_entity_poly.entity_id
_entity_poly.type
_entity_poly.pdbx_seq_one_letter_code
_entity_poly.pdbx_strand_id
1 'polypeptide(L)'
;EWAKDAIGGMVGRVESHPLITVHRGCTVSGFSGEPGVFSATLSNGQTVQAAAAVLCTGFTHFDSVNKPEWGFGTYPDVVTTAQVEQMISSGKGVRCPSDGRKPERVAILLCVGSRDRQIGREWCSKICCTVSSNIAMEIREELPDCHVYIYYMDIRTFGLYETRYYWRSQEEFKVKYIKSRIAEVTSDGRRLIIKGEDTLVKRPITIPFDMVVHAIGMDPNVDNRGLSRTFGIDLERHGFIAKGTSYAALGETTRPGVFVAGAATGPETIDDSIAQAKAAAFAALALVRTPPVSAVPA
;
A
#
# COMPACT_ATOMS: atom_id res chain seq x y z
N GLU A 1 4.62 -15.44 -8.76
CA GLU A 1 4.75 -16.82 -8.24
C GLU A 1 5.57 -16.82 -6.95
N TRP A 2 6.82 -16.35 -6.95
CA TRP A 2 7.68 -16.34 -5.76
C TRP A 2 7.08 -15.61 -4.54
N ALA A 3 6.48 -14.43 -4.70
CA ALA A 3 5.88 -13.69 -3.58
C ALA A 3 4.67 -14.44 -2.99
N LYS A 4 3.90 -15.11 -3.83
CA LYS A 4 2.74 -15.91 -3.42
C LYS A 4 3.18 -17.13 -2.61
N ASP A 5 4.25 -17.80 -3.04
CA ASP A 5 4.83 -18.94 -2.33
C ASP A 5 5.43 -18.53 -0.99
N ALA A 6 6.15 -17.40 -0.95
CA ALA A 6 6.72 -16.88 0.29
C ALA A 6 5.64 -16.53 1.33
N ILE A 7 4.56 -15.87 0.90
CA ILE A 7 3.41 -15.55 1.77
C ILE A 7 2.71 -16.84 2.22
N GLY A 8 2.45 -17.78 1.30
CA GLY A 8 1.85 -19.07 1.62
C GLY A 8 2.65 -19.85 2.65
N GLY A 9 3.97 -19.88 2.49
CA GLY A 9 4.86 -20.50 3.47
C GLY A 9 4.85 -19.82 4.85
N MET A 10 4.71 -18.49 4.91
CA MET A 10 4.57 -17.77 6.18
C MET A 10 3.23 -18.07 6.85
N VAL A 11 2.14 -18.03 6.10
CA VAL A 11 0.79 -18.37 6.61
C VAL A 11 0.77 -19.79 7.16
N GLY A 12 1.31 -20.77 6.41
CA GLY A 12 1.37 -22.15 6.86
C GLY A 12 2.15 -22.33 8.17
N ARG A 13 3.27 -21.62 8.35
CA ARG A 13 4.02 -21.64 9.62
C ARG A 13 3.23 -21.06 10.79
N VAL A 14 2.46 -19.97 10.57
CA VAL A 14 1.62 -19.36 11.60
C VAL A 14 0.49 -20.32 12.00
N GLU A 15 -0.20 -20.90 11.01
CA GLU A 15 -1.36 -21.78 11.25
C GLU A 15 -0.98 -23.12 11.89
N SER A 16 0.21 -23.65 11.59
CA SER A 16 0.70 -24.91 12.16
C SER A 16 1.42 -24.76 13.50
N HIS A 17 1.67 -23.52 13.95
CA HIS A 17 2.47 -23.31 15.16
C HIS A 17 1.66 -23.60 16.43
N PRO A 18 2.13 -24.48 17.35
CA PRO A 18 1.33 -24.95 18.48
C PRO A 18 0.99 -23.88 19.52
N LEU A 19 1.73 -22.75 19.53
CA LEU A 19 1.50 -21.63 20.46
C LEU A 19 0.75 -20.46 19.82
N ILE A 20 0.24 -20.62 18.59
CA ILE A 20 -0.52 -19.56 17.90
C ILE A 20 -1.96 -20.02 17.71
N THR A 21 -2.90 -19.21 18.18
CA THR A 21 -4.34 -19.40 17.92
C THR A 21 -4.79 -18.36 16.91
N VAL A 22 -5.32 -18.81 15.77
CA VAL A 22 -5.82 -17.93 14.69
C VAL A 22 -7.34 -17.83 14.78
N HIS A 23 -7.87 -16.64 15.01
CA HIS A 23 -9.30 -16.34 14.99
C HIS A 23 -9.69 -15.69 13.67
N ARG A 24 -10.12 -16.47 12.69
CA ARG A 24 -10.56 -15.98 11.38
C ARG A 24 -11.99 -15.44 11.44
N GLY A 25 -12.29 -14.42 10.61
CA GLY A 25 -13.62 -13.82 10.54
C GLY A 25 -14.05 -13.09 11.82
N CYS A 26 -13.08 -12.72 12.67
CA CYS A 26 -13.31 -12.02 13.91
C CYS A 26 -12.64 -10.65 13.93
N THR A 27 -13.28 -9.69 14.56
CA THR A 27 -12.71 -8.37 14.89
C THR A 27 -12.65 -8.21 16.40
N VAL A 28 -11.81 -7.30 16.89
CA VAL A 28 -11.80 -6.92 18.31
C VAL A 28 -12.86 -5.85 18.52
N SER A 29 -13.90 -6.17 19.25
CA SER A 29 -15.04 -5.28 19.56
C SER A 29 -14.87 -4.51 20.87
N GLY A 30 -13.98 -4.97 21.76
CA GLY A 30 -13.66 -4.31 23.02
C GLY A 30 -12.24 -4.63 23.46
N PHE A 31 -11.57 -3.65 24.09
CA PHE A 31 -10.22 -3.80 24.61
C PHE A 31 -10.06 -2.99 25.90
N SER A 32 -9.70 -3.64 26.99
CA SER A 32 -9.60 -3.05 28.33
C SER A 32 -8.40 -3.59 29.09
N GLY A 33 -8.11 -3.01 30.25
CA GLY A 33 -7.00 -3.40 31.11
C GLY A 33 -5.75 -2.56 30.88
N GLU A 34 -4.66 -2.99 31.52
CA GLU A 34 -3.37 -2.34 31.56
C GLU A 34 -2.26 -3.24 30.96
N PRO A 35 -1.08 -2.70 30.64
CA PRO A 35 0.05 -3.48 30.19
C PRO A 35 0.30 -4.71 31.07
N GLY A 36 0.40 -5.89 30.45
CA GLY A 36 0.54 -7.17 31.13
C GLY A 36 -0.77 -7.92 31.42
N VAL A 37 -1.92 -7.21 31.46
CA VAL A 37 -3.23 -7.80 31.86
C VAL A 37 -4.39 -7.26 31.02
N PHE A 38 -4.22 -7.18 29.71
CA PHE A 38 -5.28 -6.77 28.79
C PHE A 38 -6.33 -7.86 28.59
N SER A 39 -7.56 -7.42 28.34
CA SER A 39 -8.69 -8.26 27.96
C SER A 39 -9.25 -7.76 26.61
N ALA A 40 -9.23 -8.59 25.60
CA ALA A 40 -9.78 -8.32 24.27
C ALA A 40 -11.06 -9.13 24.06
N THR A 41 -12.16 -8.45 23.77
CA THR A 41 -13.42 -9.09 23.38
C THR A 41 -13.51 -9.16 21.87
N LEU A 42 -13.73 -10.35 21.34
CA LEU A 42 -13.89 -10.61 19.92
C LEU A 42 -15.36 -10.46 19.49
N SER A 43 -15.60 -10.19 18.22
CA SER A 43 -16.95 -10.04 17.65
C SER A 43 -17.83 -11.31 17.76
N ASN A 44 -17.23 -12.47 17.95
CA ASN A 44 -17.93 -13.74 18.22
C ASN A 44 -18.26 -13.98 19.69
N GLY A 45 -18.01 -12.99 20.57
CA GLY A 45 -18.29 -13.06 22.01
C GLY A 45 -17.18 -13.69 22.86
N GLN A 46 -16.12 -14.23 22.26
CA GLN A 46 -14.98 -14.75 23.01
C GLN A 46 -14.15 -13.63 23.62
N THR A 47 -13.57 -13.91 24.80
CA THR A 47 -12.62 -13.01 25.45
C THR A 47 -11.23 -13.64 25.46
N VAL A 48 -10.22 -12.88 25.04
CA VAL A 48 -8.82 -13.29 25.03
C VAL A 48 -8.05 -12.42 26.00
N GLN A 49 -7.28 -13.05 26.90
CA GLN A 49 -6.34 -12.34 27.76
C GLN A 49 -5.01 -12.17 27.06
N ALA A 50 -4.41 -10.99 27.16
CA ALA A 50 -3.16 -10.67 26.52
C ALA A 50 -2.29 -9.75 27.38
N ALA A 51 -0.99 -9.96 27.36
CA ALA A 51 -0.06 -9.05 28.04
C ALA A 51 0.26 -7.82 27.19
N ALA A 52 0.16 -7.93 25.87
CA ALA A 52 0.40 -6.87 24.91
C ALA A 52 -0.48 -7.06 23.66
N ALA A 53 -0.70 -5.99 22.91
CA ALA A 53 -1.35 -6.03 21.60
C ALA A 53 -0.42 -5.44 20.52
N VAL A 54 -0.42 -6.04 19.33
CA VAL A 54 0.32 -5.53 18.17
C VAL A 54 -0.66 -5.35 17.01
N LEU A 55 -0.82 -4.12 16.54
CA LEU A 55 -1.73 -3.78 15.45
C LEU A 55 -0.99 -3.80 14.10
N CYS A 56 -1.41 -4.68 13.21
CA CYS A 56 -0.83 -4.84 11.87
C CYS A 56 -1.94 -4.78 10.80
N THR A 57 -2.84 -3.81 10.92
CA THR A 57 -4.08 -3.72 10.14
C THR A 57 -3.91 -3.19 8.73
N GLY A 58 -2.70 -2.75 8.37
CA GLY A 58 -2.37 -2.31 7.03
C GLY A 58 -3.07 -1.00 6.61
N PHE A 59 -3.38 -0.90 5.31
CA PHE A 59 -3.89 0.31 4.67
C PHE A 59 -5.08 -0.02 3.75
N THR A 60 -5.74 1.01 3.28
CA THR A 60 -6.75 0.91 2.20
C THR A 60 -6.16 1.47 0.91
N HIS A 61 -6.42 0.84 -0.23
CA HIS A 61 -6.06 1.42 -1.51
C HIS A 61 -6.87 2.70 -1.75
N PHE A 62 -6.21 3.73 -2.29
CA PHE A 62 -6.92 4.93 -2.73
C PHE A 62 -7.96 4.57 -3.79
N ASP A 63 -9.19 5.04 -3.61
CA ASP A 63 -10.23 4.84 -4.60
C ASP A 63 -10.09 5.88 -5.72
N SER A 64 -9.73 5.40 -6.91
CA SER A 64 -9.45 6.22 -8.09
C SER A 64 -10.65 7.00 -8.62
N VAL A 65 -11.88 6.68 -8.21
CA VAL A 65 -13.06 7.48 -8.57
C VAL A 65 -13.01 8.89 -7.97
N ASN A 66 -12.21 9.08 -6.91
CA ASN A 66 -11.95 10.39 -6.30
C ASN A 66 -10.98 11.27 -7.11
N LYS A 67 -10.57 10.79 -8.30
CA LYS A 67 -9.77 11.52 -9.29
C LYS A 67 -10.50 11.50 -10.64
N PRO A 68 -11.71 12.09 -10.73
CA PRO A 68 -12.62 11.93 -11.89
C PRO A 68 -12.02 12.46 -13.19
N GLU A 69 -11.16 13.49 -13.12
CA GLU A 69 -10.49 14.06 -14.29
C GLU A 69 -9.55 13.07 -14.99
N TRP A 70 -9.17 11.96 -14.33
CA TRP A 70 -8.32 10.93 -14.92
C TRP A 70 -9.09 9.71 -15.41
N GLY A 71 -10.43 9.77 -15.40
CA GLY A 71 -11.32 8.89 -16.18
C GLY A 71 -11.59 7.51 -15.62
N PHE A 72 -11.08 7.16 -14.41
CA PHE A 72 -11.42 5.89 -13.77
C PHE A 72 -12.92 5.83 -13.43
N GLY A 73 -13.55 4.69 -13.74
CA GLY A 73 -14.99 4.53 -13.59
C GLY A 73 -15.82 5.14 -14.75
N THR A 74 -15.21 6.02 -15.57
CA THR A 74 -15.85 6.60 -16.77
C THR A 74 -15.47 5.81 -18.02
N TYR A 75 -14.18 5.47 -18.15
CA TYR A 75 -13.66 4.72 -19.29
C TYR A 75 -13.23 3.32 -18.86
N PRO A 76 -13.74 2.24 -19.50
CA PRO A 76 -13.42 0.86 -19.10
C PRO A 76 -11.92 0.54 -19.11
N ASP A 77 -11.16 1.14 -20.04
CA ASP A 77 -9.73 0.89 -20.22
C ASP A 77 -8.84 1.79 -19.33
N VAL A 78 -9.44 2.54 -18.40
CA VAL A 78 -8.73 3.16 -17.28
C VAL A 78 -8.82 2.22 -16.09
N VAL A 79 -7.70 1.62 -15.73
CA VAL A 79 -7.59 0.59 -14.70
C VAL A 79 -6.60 1.00 -13.61
N THR A 80 -6.53 0.26 -12.51
CA THR A 80 -5.54 0.46 -11.46
C THR A 80 -4.39 -0.54 -11.57
N THR A 81 -3.25 -0.25 -10.93
CA THR A 81 -2.13 -1.21 -10.81
C THR A 81 -2.59 -2.53 -10.19
N ALA A 82 -3.50 -2.51 -9.22
CA ALA A 82 -4.04 -3.72 -8.62
C ALA A 82 -4.85 -4.58 -9.62
N GLN A 83 -5.59 -3.94 -10.53
CA GLN A 83 -6.33 -4.66 -11.57
C GLN A 83 -5.38 -5.27 -12.63
N VAL A 84 -4.31 -4.55 -13.00
CA VAL A 84 -3.30 -5.10 -13.91
C VAL A 84 -2.59 -6.31 -13.27
N GLU A 85 -2.21 -6.21 -12.01
CA GLU A 85 -1.65 -7.32 -11.24
C GLU A 85 -2.60 -8.54 -11.24
N GLN A 86 -3.89 -8.30 -11.08
CA GLN A 86 -4.89 -9.35 -11.15
C GLN A 86 -4.99 -9.98 -12.56
N MET A 87 -4.89 -9.18 -13.62
CA MET A 87 -4.87 -9.70 -15.00
C MET A 87 -3.67 -10.64 -15.20
N ILE A 88 -2.48 -10.22 -14.77
CA ILE A 88 -1.24 -11.00 -14.88
C ILE A 88 -1.33 -12.28 -14.03
N SER A 89 -1.66 -12.15 -12.75
CA SER A 89 -1.67 -13.27 -11.79
C SER A 89 -2.76 -14.31 -12.08
N SER A 90 -3.84 -13.93 -12.78
CA SER A 90 -4.90 -14.85 -13.20
C SER A 90 -4.53 -15.69 -14.42
N GLY A 91 -3.40 -15.41 -15.07
CA GLY A 91 -2.98 -16.08 -16.32
C GLY A 91 -3.79 -15.67 -17.56
N LYS A 92 -4.74 -14.73 -17.44
CA LYS A 92 -5.52 -14.22 -18.57
C LYS A 92 -4.73 -13.24 -19.43
N GLY A 93 -3.65 -12.70 -18.87
CA GLY A 93 -2.80 -11.69 -19.47
C GLY A 93 -3.45 -10.31 -19.54
N VAL A 94 -2.62 -9.33 -19.93
CA VAL A 94 -3.04 -7.94 -19.98
C VAL A 94 -3.92 -7.67 -21.20
N ARG A 95 -5.13 -7.21 -20.97
CA ARG A 95 -6.16 -6.94 -21.98
C ARG A 95 -6.90 -5.65 -21.67
N CYS A 96 -7.34 -4.96 -22.73
CA CYS A 96 -8.28 -3.84 -22.62
C CYS A 96 -9.62 -4.36 -22.10
N PRO A 97 -10.14 -3.89 -20.95
CA PRO A 97 -11.42 -4.34 -20.42
C PRO A 97 -12.61 -4.11 -21.35
N SER A 98 -12.56 -3.09 -22.22
CA SER A 98 -13.66 -2.74 -23.13
C SER A 98 -13.97 -3.80 -24.18
N ASP A 99 -12.94 -4.46 -24.72
CA ASP A 99 -13.06 -5.34 -25.89
C ASP A 99 -12.19 -6.61 -25.84
N GLY A 100 -11.35 -6.77 -24.79
CA GLY A 100 -10.48 -7.92 -24.60
C GLY A 100 -9.23 -7.97 -25.48
N ARG A 101 -8.99 -6.93 -26.31
CA ARG A 101 -7.79 -6.88 -27.18
C ARG A 101 -6.51 -6.62 -26.37
N LYS A 102 -5.38 -7.00 -26.95
CA LYS A 102 -4.06 -6.67 -26.42
C LYS A 102 -3.78 -5.17 -26.65
N PRO A 103 -3.40 -4.40 -25.62
CA PRO A 103 -3.03 -3.01 -25.82
C PRO A 103 -1.69 -2.88 -26.56
N GLU A 104 -1.62 -1.96 -27.51
CA GLU A 104 -0.37 -1.56 -28.19
C GLU A 104 0.37 -0.45 -27.43
N ARG A 105 -0.38 0.37 -26.69
CA ARG A 105 0.16 1.51 -25.94
C ARG A 105 -0.50 1.60 -24.58
N VAL A 106 0.30 1.50 -23.53
CA VAL A 106 -0.13 1.62 -22.14
C VAL A 106 0.54 2.80 -21.48
N ALA A 107 -0.24 3.62 -20.78
CA ALA A 107 0.27 4.69 -19.93
C ALA A 107 0.05 4.34 -18.46
N ILE A 108 1.08 4.49 -17.65
CA ILE A 108 0.99 4.35 -16.19
C ILE A 108 1.15 5.74 -15.58
N LEU A 109 0.12 6.20 -14.84
CA LEU A 109 0.13 7.49 -14.17
C LEU A 109 0.52 7.30 -12.70
N LEU A 110 1.65 7.89 -12.31
CA LEU A 110 2.12 7.83 -10.92
C LEU A 110 1.38 8.81 -10.01
N CYS A 111 1.44 8.54 -8.71
CA CYS A 111 0.92 9.41 -7.65
C CYS A 111 -0.61 9.61 -7.67
N VAL A 112 -1.39 8.66 -8.18
CA VAL A 112 -2.85 8.72 -8.12
C VAL A 112 -3.30 8.54 -6.67
N GLY A 113 -3.87 9.60 -6.07
CA GLY A 113 -4.22 9.60 -4.64
C GLY A 113 -3.01 9.75 -3.70
N SER A 114 -1.92 10.34 -4.19
CA SER A 114 -0.70 10.62 -3.39
C SER A 114 -0.10 11.95 -3.81
N ARG A 115 0.51 12.68 -2.85
CA ARG A 115 1.19 13.95 -3.10
C ARG A 115 0.27 14.99 -3.75
N ASP A 116 -1.00 14.92 -3.44
CA ASP A 116 -2.07 15.76 -3.97
C ASP A 116 -2.80 16.47 -2.83
N ARG A 117 -2.45 17.75 -2.63
CA ARG A 117 -3.05 18.60 -1.60
C ARG A 117 -4.51 18.92 -1.87
N GLN A 118 -4.93 18.92 -3.13
CA GLN A 118 -6.31 19.27 -3.49
C GLN A 118 -7.32 18.26 -2.96
N ILE A 119 -6.91 17.00 -2.87
CA ILE A 119 -7.73 15.91 -2.32
C ILE A 119 -7.28 15.48 -0.92
N GLY A 120 -6.44 16.29 -0.25
CA GLY A 120 -5.98 16.04 1.12
C GLY A 120 -5.02 14.87 1.29
N ARG A 121 -4.32 14.42 0.22
CA ARG A 121 -3.32 13.34 0.25
C ARG A 121 -1.93 13.91 0.04
N GLU A 122 -1.39 14.54 1.09
CA GLU A 122 -0.10 15.24 1.00
C GLU A 122 1.11 14.28 1.00
N TRP A 123 0.93 13.04 1.47
CA TRP A 123 2.00 12.04 1.61
C TRP A 123 2.32 11.31 0.30
N CYS A 124 3.52 10.74 0.23
CA CYS A 124 3.92 9.80 -0.83
C CYS A 124 3.55 8.38 -0.41
N SER A 125 3.01 7.57 -1.33
CA SER A 125 2.71 6.16 -1.08
C SER A 125 3.92 5.24 -1.10
N LYS A 126 5.14 5.81 -1.23
CA LYS A 126 6.45 5.13 -1.09
C LYS A 126 6.74 4.02 -2.11
N ILE A 127 5.76 3.19 -2.46
CA ILE A 127 5.93 1.98 -3.29
C ILE A 127 5.51 2.14 -4.75
N CYS A 128 4.69 3.14 -5.10
CA CYS A 128 4.05 3.22 -6.41
C CYS A 128 5.06 3.28 -7.57
N CYS A 129 6.20 3.94 -7.41
CA CYS A 129 7.23 3.99 -8.45
C CYS A 129 7.82 2.59 -8.72
N THR A 130 8.17 1.85 -7.68
CA THR A 130 8.73 0.50 -7.78
C THR A 130 7.70 -0.48 -8.38
N VAL A 131 6.47 -0.46 -7.87
CA VAL A 131 5.37 -1.30 -8.35
C VAL A 131 5.09 -1.02 -9.83
N SER A 132 5.02 0.25 -10.23
CA SER A 132 4.76 0.63 -11.62
C SER A 132 5.88 0.22 -12.56
N SER A 133 7.14 0.35 -12.14
CA SER A 133 8.28 -0.12 -12.93
C SER A 133 8.24 -1.64 -13.13
N ASN A 134 7.88 -2.40 -12.06
CA ASN A 134 7.73 -3.85 -12.15
C ASN A 134 6.59 -4.25 -13.09
N ILE A 135 5.40 -3.69 -12.91
CA ILE A 135 4.24 -3.93 -13.78
C ILE A 135 4.55 -3.57 -15.25
N ALA A 136 5.27 -2.47 -15.48
CA ALA A 136 5.69 -2.10 -16.82
C ALA A 136 6.62 -3.14 -17.46
N MET A 137 7.53 -3.73 -16.71
CA MET A 137 8.38 -4.83 -17.19
C MET A 137 7.55 -6.08 -17.48
N GLU A 138 6.64 -6.47 -16.60
CA GLU A 138 5.75 -7.62 -16.79
C GLU A 138 4.84 -7.47 -18.03
N ILE A 139 4.28 -6.25 -18.25
CA ILE A 139 3.54 -5.95 -19.48
C ILE A 139 4.43 -6.12 -20.71
N ARG A 140 5.67 -5.62 -20.67
CA ARG A 140 6.62 -5.73 -21.79
C ARG A 140 7.09 -7.17 -22.03
N GLU A 141 7.20 -7.97 -20.97
CA GLU A 141 7.54 -9.39 -21.06
C GLU A 141 6.42 -10.19 -21.74
N GLU A 142 5.17 -9.94 -21.35
CA GLU A 142 4.00 -10.59 -21.94
C GLU A 142 3.67 -10.07 -23.35
N LEU A 143 3.84 -8.77 -23.58
CA LEU A 143 3.49 -8.06 -24.80
C LEU A 143 4.71 -7.30 -25.36
N PRO A 144 5.65 -7.98 -26.04
CA PRO A 144 6.91 -7.38 -26.50
C PRO A 144 6.73 -6.18 -27.44
N ASP A 145 5.63 -6.12 -28.19
CA ASP A 145 5.33 -5.02 -29.12
C ASP A 145 4.57 -3.86 -28.46
N CYS A 146 4.12 -4.03 -27.22
CA CYS A 146 3.41 -2.98 -26.47
C CYS A 146 4.37 -1.89 -26.02
N HIS A 147 4.05 -0.64 -26.28
CA HIS A 147 4.80 0.51 -25.79
C HIS A 147 4.27 0.96 -24.44
N VAL A 148 5.10 0.87 -23.39
CA VAL A 148 4.72 1.28 -22.04
C VAL A 148 5.38 2.61 -21.68
N TYR A 149 4.57 3.54 -21.16
CA TYR A 149 4.97 4.88 -20.74
C TYR A 149 4.62 5.09 -19.27
N ILE A 150 5.56 5.59 -18.49
CA ILE A 150 5.34 6.00 -17.08
C ILE A 150 5.39 7.53 -17.01
N TYR A 151 4.26 8.12 -16.60
CA TYR A 151 4.12 9.55 -16.37
C TYR A 151 4.38 9.87 -14.91
N TYR A 152 5.36 10.73 -14.62
CA TYR A 152 5.84 10.97 -13.26
C TYR A 152 6.16 12.44 -12.97
N MET A 153 6.09 12.83 -11.69
CA MET A 153 6.61 14.10 -11.19
C MET A 153 8.09 14.00 -10.80
N ASP A 154 8.42 12.98 -10.02
CA ASP A 154 9.77 12.49 -9.70
C ASP A 154 9.70 10.99 -9.41
N ILE A 155 10.82 10.29 -9.56
CA ILE A 155 10.94 8.86 -9.27
C ILE A 155 11.51 8.69 -7.86
N ARG A 156 10.87 7.85 -7.06
CA ARG A 156 11.24 7.53 -5.69
C ARG A 156 11.42 6.03 -5.50
N THR A 157 12.41 5.49 -6.19
CA THR A 157 12.98 4.17 -5.93
C THR A 157 14.25 4.37 -5.12
N PHE A 158 14.52 3.54 -4.13
CA PHE A 158 15.61 3.75 -3.18
C PHE A 158 16.55 2.54 -3.13
N GLY A 159 17.84 2.81 -2.92
CA GLY A 159 18.86 1.79 -2.79
C GLY A 159 18.91 0.85 -3.99
N LEU A 160 18.97 -0.44 -3.75
CA LEU A 160 19.06 -1.45 -4.82
C LEU A 160 17.79 -1.57 -5.69
N TYR A 161 16.67 -1.02 -5.24
CA TYR A 161 15.44 -0.97 -6.05
C TYR A 161 15.58 -0.06 -7.27
N GLU A 162 16.43 0.98 -7.18
CA GLU A 162 16.67 1.87 -8.32
C GLU A 162 17.26 1.10 -9.50
N THR A 163 18.31 0.32 -9.28
CA THR A 163 18.91 -0.51 -10.33
C THR A 163 17.97 -1.62 -10.80
N ARG A 164 17.35 -2.33 -9.85
CA ARG A 164 16.53 -3.52 -10.13
C ARG A 164 15.25 -3.22 -10.89
N TYR A 165 14.64 -2.05 -10.65
CA TYR A 165 13.34 -1.70 -11.23
C TYR A 165 13.44 -0.51 -12.18
N TYR A 166 13.92 0.66 -11.73
CA TYR A 166 13.92 1.88 -12.52
C TYR A 166 14.87 1.79 -13.73
N TRP A 167 16.14 1.52 -13.50
CA TRP A 167 17.12 1.41 -14.60
C TRP A 167 16.83 0.21 -15.50
N ARG A 168 16.61 -0.94 -14.92
CA ARG A 168 16.31 -2.16 -15.66
C ARG A 168 15.10 -2.03 -16.57
N SER A 169 14.01 -1.41 -16.10
CA SER A 169 12.81 -1.20 -16.92
C SER A 169 13.08 -0.36 -18.17
N GLN A 170 14.00 0.60 -18.10
CA GLN A 170 14.39 1.44 -19.23
C GLN A 170 15.38 0.73 -20.17
N GLU A 171 16.41 0.12 -19.61
CA GLU A 171 17.52 -0.44 -20.37
C GLU A 171 17.15 -1.76 -21.07
N GLU A 172 16.52 -2.68 -20.35
CA GLU A 172 16.15 -4.00 -20.89
C GLU A 172 14.75 -3.98 -21.54
N PHE A 173 13.76 -3.42 -20.87
CA PHE A 173 12.36 -3.49 -21.28
C PHE A 173 11.88 -2.26 -22.11
N LYS A 174 12.76 -1.27 -22.30
CA LYS A 174 12.47 -0.06 -23.12
C LYS A 174 11.24 0.72 -22.67
N VAL A 175 10.92 0.68 -21.35
CA VAL A 175 9.88 1.50 -20.75
C VAL A 175 10.27 2.97 -20.85
N LYS A 176 9.32 3.81 -21.25
CA LYS A 176 9.56 5.25 -21.47
C LYS A 176 9.05 6.03 -20.25
N TYR A 177 9.92 6.86 -19.67
CA TYR A 177 9.60 7.72 -18.55
C TYR A 177 9.44 9.16 -19.01
N ILE A 178 8.26 9.75 -18.75
CA ILE A 178 7.93 11.12 -19.15
C ILE A 178 7.66 11.94 -17.89
N LYS A 179 8.53 12.90 -17.63
CA LYS A 179 8.34 13.85 -16.52
C LYS A 179 7.24 14.84 -16.87
N SER A 180 6.13 14.79 -16.16
CA SER A 180 4.92 15.47 -16.60
C SER A 180 3.99 15.86 -15.46
N ARG A 181 3.05 16.75 -15.81
CA ARG A 181 1.83 17.01 -15.06
C ARG A 181 0.64 16.65 -15.95
N ILE A 182 -0.05 15.60 -15.58
CA ILE A 182 -1.26 15.18 -16.28
C ILE A 182 -2.43 16.03 -15.78
N ALA A 183 -3.14 16.64 -16.73
CA ALA A 183 -4.33 17.43 -16.45
C ALA A 183 -5.59 16.56 -16.47
N GLU A 184 -5.78 15.82 -17.56
CA GLU A 184 -6.97 14.99 -17.74
C GLU A 184 -6.72 13.77 -18.63
N VAL A 185 -7.60 12.79 -18.52
CA VAL A 185 -7.77 11.68 -19.45
C VAL A 185 -9.15 11.78 -20.06
N THR A 186 -9.21 11.88 -21.38
CA THR A 186 -10.45 11.92 -22.16
C THR A 186 -10.50 10.76 -23.15
N SER A 187 -11.52 10.68 -23.99
CA SER A 187 -11.60 9.69 -25.06
C SER A 187 -12.05 10.38 -26.37
N ASP A 188 -11.51 9.93 -27.49
CA ASP A 188 -11.98 10.27 -28.83
C ASP A 188 -13.04 9.28 -29.37
N GLY A 189 -13.54 8.38 -28.51
CA GLY A 189 -14.46 7.30 -28.85
C GLY A 189 -13.77 6.00 -29.31
N ARG A 190 -12.46 6.04 -29.57
CA ARG A 190 -11.66 4.89 -30.00
C ARG A 190 -10.47 4.63 -29.05
N ARG A 191 -9.83 5.69 -28.59
CA ARG A 191 -8.66 5.63 -27.69
C ARG A 191 -8.82 6.59 -26.53
N LEU A 192 -8.12 6.32 -25.45
CA LEU A 192 -7.93 7.23 -24.35
C LEU A 192 -6.89 8.29 -24.73
N ILE A 193 -7.19 9.54 -24.43
CA ILE A 193 -6.32 10.68 -24.74
C ILE A 193 -5.81 11.28 -23.43
N ILE A 194 -4.52 11.16 -23.18
CA ILE A 194 -3.85 11.84 -22.06
C ILE A 194 -3.50 13.26 -22.48
N LYS A 195 -3.96 14.25 -21.71
CA LYS A 195 -3.60 15.65 -21.87
C LYS A 195 -2.84 16.13 -20.63
N GLY A 196 -1.83 16.96 -20.85
CA GLY A 196 -0.99 17.50 -19.80
C GLY A 196 0.18 18.30 -20.35
N GLU A 197 1.25 18.35 -19.57
CA GLU A 197 2.50 19.03 -19.95
C GLU A 197 3.70 18.09 -19.71
N ASP A 198 4.57 17.98 -20.72
CA ASP A 198 5.93 17.49 -20.52
C ASP A 198 6.74 18.62 -19.88
N THR A 199 7.10 18.44 -18.61
CA THR A 199 7.75 19.50 -17.82
C THR A 199 9.25 19.63 -18.09
N LEU A 200 9.87 18.67 -18.79
CA LEU A 200 11.27 18.77 -19.22
C LEU A 200 11.40 19.65 -20.46
N VAL A 201 10.55 19.41 -21.45
CA VAL A 201 10.61 20.18 -22.71
C VAL A 201 9.63 21.35 -22.70
N LYS A 202 8.83 21.53 -21.64
CA LYS A 202 7.86 22.62 -21.45
C LYS A 202 6.86 22.71 -22.61
N ARG A 203 6.30 21.58 -23.01
CA ARG A 203 5.32 21.49 -24.11
C ARG A 203 4.06 20.78 -23.67
N PRO A 204 2.88 21.21 -24.14
CA PRO A 204 1.66 20.47 -23.93
C PRO A 204 1.76 19.11 -24.62
N ILE A 205 1.17 18.11 -24.01
CA ILE A 205 1.02 16.76 -24.57
C ILE A 205 -0.45 16.44 -24.79
N THR A 206 -0.73 15.78 -25.89
CA THR A 206 -2.02 15.18 -26.23
C THR A 206 -1.70 13.86 -26.94
N ILE A 207 -1.77 12.75 -26.19
CA ILE A 207 -1.22 11.48 -26.66
C ILE A 207 -2.28 10.38 -26.48
N PRO A 208 -2.56 9.60 -27.57
CA PRO A 208 -3.52 8.49 -27.50
C PRO A 208 -2.89 7.22 -26.89
N PHE A 209 -3.69 6.50 -26.09
CA PHE A 209 -3.37 5.23 -25.48
C PHE A 209 -4.54 4.25 -25.59
N ASP A 210 -4.22 2.95 -25.54
CA ASP A 210 -5.24 1.90 -25.52
C ASP A 210 -5.69 1.61 -24.09
N MET A 211 -4.78 1.76 -23.12
CA MET A 211 -5.03 1.55 -21.70
C MET A 211 -4.29 2.60 -20.87
N VAL A 212 -4.94 3.08 -19.83
CA VAL A 212 -4.36 3.96 -18.82
C VAL A 212 -4.40 3.27 -17.46
N VAL A 213 -3.26 3.20 -16.77
CA VAL A 213 -3.12 2.52 -15.48
C VAL A 213 -2.84 3.54 -14.39
N HIS A 214 -3.68 3.57 -13.38
CA HIS A 214 -3.49 4.39 -12.19
C HIS A 214 -2.59 3.69 -11.18
N ALA A 215 -1.42 4.25 -10.89
CA ALA A 215 -0.58 3.82 -9.78
C ALA A 215 -1.14 4.41 -8.49
N ILE A 216 -2.10 3.69 -7.91
CA ILE A 216 -2.90 4.13 -6.77
C ILE A 216 -2.11 4.21 -5.48
N GLY A 217 -2.49 5.19 -4.66
CA GLY A 217 -1.89 5.47 -3.36
C GLY A 217 -2.35 4.54 -2.24
N MET A 218 -1.73 4.73 -1.09
CA MET A 218 -2.12 4.12 0.19
C MET A 218 -2.85 5.16 1.04
N ASP A 219 -4.12 4.89 1.32
CA ASP A 219 -4.91 5.64 2.30
C ASP A 219 -4.86 4.95 3.68
N PRO A 220 -5.10 5.67 4.79
CA PRO A 220 -5.29 5.05 6.08
C PRO A 220 -6.36 3.95 6.00
N ASN A 221 -6.18 2.89 6.77
CA ASN A 221 -7.20 1.85 6.84
C ASN A 221 -8.52 2.46 7.30
N VAL A 222 -9.62 2.11 6.62
CA VAL A 222 -10.97 2.64 6.89
C VAL A 222 -11.42 2.37 8.32
N ASP A 223 -10.91 1.32 8.96
CA ASP A 223 -11.25 0.93 10.32
C ASP A 223 -10.43 1.64 11.39
N ASN A 224 -9.41 2.46 11.03
CA ASN A 224 -8.52 3.09 11.99
C ASN A 224 -9.26 3.92 13.06
N ARG A 225 -10.35 4.62 12.68
CA ARG A 225 -11.18 5.37 13.63
C ARG A 225 -11.87 4.45 14.65
N GLY A 226 -12.29 3.26 14.22
CA GLY A 226 -12.84 2.22 15.09
C GLY A 226 -11.78 1.66 16.02
N LEU A 227 -10.62 1.30 15.46
CA LEU A 227 -9.46 0.79 16.19
C LEU A 227 -8.97 1.80 17.24
N SER A 228 -8.86 3.09 16.88
CA SER A 228 -8.49 4.17 17.81
C SER A 228 -9.39 4.15 19.05
N ARG A 229 -10.70 4.11 18.87
CA ARG A 229 -11.65 4.06 20.00
C ARG A 229 -11.55 2.76 20.78
N THR A 230 -11.46 1.62 20.11
CA THR A 230 -11.42 0.30 20.75
C THR A 230 -10.16 0.11 21.57
N PHE A 231 -9.00 0.48 21.02
CA PHE A 231 -7.70 0.31 21.67
C PHE A 231 -7.26 1.51 22.51
N GLY A 232 -7.97 2.64 22.48
CA GLY A 232 -7.60 3.87 23.19
C GLY A 232 -6.27 4.44 22.70
N ILE A 233 -6.04 4.47 21.39
CA ILE A 233 -4.83 4.98 20.73
C ILE A 233 -5.17 6.17 19.85
N ASP A 234 -4.20 7.06 19.64
CA ASP A 234 -4.38 8.21 18.76
C ASP A 234 -4.12 7.89 17.30
N LEU A 235 -4.71 8.71 16.44
CA LEU A 235 -4.37 8.75 15.02
C LEU A 235 -3.58 10.04 14.75
N GLU A 236 -2.67 9.96 13.77
CA GLU A 236 -2.02 11.15 13.27
C GLU A 236 -3.00 11.94 12.36
N ARG A 237 -2.64 13.15 11.94
CA ARG A 237 -3.54 14.09 11.26
C ARG A 237 -4.20 13.54 9.97
N HIS A 238 -3.57 12.57 9.33
CA HIS A 238 -4.08 11.96 8.09
C HIS A 238 -4.92 10.69 8.33
N GLY A 239 -4.99 10.21 9.59
CA GLY A 239 -5.78 9.06 9.99
C GLY A 239 -5.03 7.73 10.04
N PHE A 240 -3.72 7.72 9.86
CA PHE A 240 -2.89 6.56 10.20
C PHE A 240 -2.73 6.45 11.72
N ILE A 241 -2.38 5.27 12.23
CA ILE A 241 -2.15 5.08 13.67
C ILE A 241 -0.91 5.87 14.09
N ALA A 242 -1.06 6.72 15.10
CA ALA A 242 0.03 7.52 15.62
C ALA A 242 1.06 6.64 16.33
N LYS A 243 2.33 6.87 16.02
CA LYS A 243 3.46 6.27 16.74
C LYS A 243 3.72 7.05 18.03
N GLY A 244 4.28 6.37 19.03
CA GLY A 244 4.79 7.01 20.22
C GLY A 244 5.86 8.08 19.88
N THR A 245 6.03 9.05 20.76
CA THR A 245 6.90 10.23 20.54
C THR A 245 8.40 9.94 20.64
N SER A 246 8.79 8.78 21.16
CA SER A 246 10.19 8.40 21.30
C SER A 246 10.75 7.78 20.03
N TYR A 247 11.82 8.35 19.49
CA TYR A 247 12.54 7.75 18.35
C TYR A 247 13.18 6.38 18.68
N ALA A 248 13.39 6.08 19.97
CA ALA A 248 13.92 4.81 20.43
C ALA A 248 12.84 3.72 20.58
N ALA A 249 11.56 4.12 20.63
CA ALA A 249 10.42 3.22 20.86
C ALA A 249 9.72 2.89 19.54
N LEU A 250 10.43 2.21 18.65
CA LEU A 250 9.91 1.75 17.37
C LEU A 250 8.74 0.79 17.59
N GLY A 251 7.59 1.11 17.01
CA GLY A 251 6.40 0.27 17.08
C GLY A 251 5.48 0.54 18.27
N GLU A 252 5.81 1.46 19.20
CA GLU A 252 4.89 1.89 20.25
C GLU A 252 3.80 2.80 19.68
N THR A 253 2.59 2.68 20.23
CA THR A 253 1.50 3.63 20.02
C THR A 253 1.46 4.65 21.17
N THR A 254 0.45 5.52 21.18
CA THR A 254 0.21 6.45 22.30
C THR A 254 -0.30 5.78 23.57
N ARG A 255 -0.69 4.49 23.50
CA ARG A 255 -1.10 3.69 24.67
C ARG A 255 -0.03 2.67 25.01
N PRO A 256 0.52 2.69 26.23
CA PRO A 256 1.47 1.69 26.70
C PRO A 256 0.96 0.25 26.53
N GLY A 257 1.82 -0.67 26.09
CA GLY A 257 1.47 -2.08 25.88
C GLY A 257 0.71 -2.36 24.58
N VAL A 258 0.33 -1.33 23.82
CA VAL A 258 -0.26 -1.45 22.49
C VAL A 258 0.77 -0.99 21.48
N PHE A 259 1.16 -1.89 20.58
CA PHE A 259 2.17 -1.69 19.57
C PHE A 259 1.56 -1.67 18.15
N VAL A 260 2.30 -1.16 17.19
CA VAL A 260 1.86 -1.06 15.79
C VAL A 260 3.00 -1.35 14.84
N ALA A 261 2.72 -1.95 13.69
CA ALA A 261 3.71 -2.20 12.65
C ALA A 261 3.12 -2.13 11.24
N GLY A 262 3.99 -1.84 10.29
CA GLY A 262 3.69 -1.82 8.87
C GLY A 262 2.84 -0.64 8.43
N ALA A 263 2.14 -0.80 7.31
CA ALA A 263 1.42 0.28 6.65
C ALA A 263 0.22 0.84 7.43
N ALA A 264 -0.07 0.31 8.61
CA ALA A 264 -1.03 0.91 9.56
C ALA A 264 -0.56 2.27 10.09
N THR A 265 0.76 2.53 10.10
CA THR A 265 1.37 3.77 10.58
C THR A 265 1.65 4.80 9.50
N GLY A 266 1.45 4.46 8.24
CA GLY A 266 1.77 5.24 7.05
C GLY A 266 2.24 4.35 5.91
N PRO A 267 2.45 4.90 4.72
CA PRO A 267 2.98 4.13 3.60
C PRO A 267 4.36 3.53 3.91
N GLU A 268 4.46 2.21 3.84
CA GLU A 268 5.70 1.47 4.13
C GLU A 268 5.97 0.40 3.06
N THR A 269 7.26 0.09 2.86
CA THR A 269 7.69 -1.06 2.06
C THR A 269 7.51 -2.36 2.84
N ILE A 270 7.63 -3.50 2.15
CA ILE A 270 7.62 -4.81 2.83
C ILE A 270 8.80 -4.93 3.80
N ASP A 271 9.99 -4.47 3.40
CA ASP A 271 11.21 -4.52 4.23
C ASP A 271 11.05 -3.70 5.51
N ASP A 272 10.52 -2.47 5.38
CA ASP A 272 10.23 -1.60 6.53
C ASP A 272 9.16 -2.22 7.44
N SER A 273 8.10 -2.79 6.84
CA SER A 273 7.03 -3.45 7.59
C SER A 273 7.56 -4.65 8.40
N ILE A 274 8.45 -5.45 7.83
CA ILE A 274 9.09 -6.57 8.53
C ILE A 274 9.99 -6.06 9.66
N ALA A 275 10.77 -5.00 9.44
CA ALA A 275 11.62 -4.41 10.46
C ALA A 275 10.77 -3.85 11.63
N GLN A 276 9.69 -3.15 11.32
CA GLN A 276 8.75 -2.63 12.33
C GLN A 276 8.06 -3.77 13.08
N ALA A 277 7.62 -4.83 12.41
CA ALA A 277 7.00 -5.98 13.07
C ALA A 277 7.95 -6.67 14.05
N LYS A 278 9.24 -6.81 13.68
CA LYS A 278 10.26 -7.33 14.60
C LYS A 278 10.45 -6.41 15.80
N ALA A 279 10.55 -5.11 15.59
CA ALA A 279 10.70 -4.14 16.67
C ALA A 279 9.50 -4.17 17.64
N ALA A 280 8.28 -4.16 17.12
CA ALA A 280 7.07 -4.28 17.92
C ALA A 280 7.00 -5.60 18.71
N ALA A 281 7.39 -6.71 18.08
CA ALA A 281 7.43 -8.01 18.76
C ALA A 281 8.47 -8.04 19.90
N PHE A 282 9.66 -7.46 19.70
CA PHE A 282 10.68 -7.35 20.76
C PHE A 282 10.21 -6.45 21.92
N ALA A 283 9.56 -5.31 21.62
CA ALA A 283 9.02 -4.43 22.64
C ALA A 283 7.91 -5.10 23.44
N ALA A 284 7.00 -5.82 22.79
CA ALA A 284 5.98 -6.61 23.44
C ALA A 284 6.58 -7.71 24.33
N LEU A 285 7.62 -8.40 23.88
CA LEU A 285 8.31 -9.44 24.65
C LEU A 285 9.00 -8.86 25.88
N ALA A 286 9.64 -7.69 25.76
CA ALA A 286 10.26 -7.00 26.88
C ALA A 286 9.24 -6.68 27.98
N LEU A 287 8.05 -6.21 27.59
CA LEU A 287 6.95 -5.95 28.52
C LEU A 287 6.51 -7.22 29.27
N VAL A 288 6.41 -8.35 28.57
CA VAL A 288 5.98 -9.63 29.18
C VAL A 288 7.03 -10.16 30.17
N ARG A 289 8.32 -9.92 29.92
CA ARG A 289 9.43 -10.42 30.77
C ARG A 289 9.76 -9.54 31.95
N THR A 290 9.34 -8.28 31.96
CA THR A 290 9.54 -7.40 33.10
C THR A 290 8.38 -7.62 34.07
N PRO A 291 8.61 -8.21 35.26
CA PRO A 291 7.54 -8.32 36.24
C PRO A 291 7.03 -6.91 36.61
N PRO A 292 5.73 -6.75 36.89
CA PRO A 292 5.21 -5.45 37.27
C PRO A 292 6.05 -4.96 38.46
N VAL A 293 6.62 -3.76 38.32
CA VAL A 293 7.30 -3.10 39.44
C VAL A 293 6.25 -2.97 40.54
N SER A 294 6.35 -3.82 41.59
CA SER A 294 5.51 -3.65 42.76
C SER A 294 5.69 -2.24 43.27
N ALA A 295 4.59 -1.49 43.31
CA ALA A 295 4.63 -0.15 43.85
C ALA A 295 5.33 -0.21 45.21
N VAL A 296 6.51 0.43 45.31
CA VAL A 296 7.16 0.61 46.60
C VAL A 296 6.20 1.49 47.37
N PRO A 297 5.71 1.03 48.55
CA PRO A 297 4.87 1.89 49.41
C PRO A 297 5.69 3.11 49.79
N ALA A 298 5.11 4.30 49.61
CA ALA A 298 5.72 5.58 50.01
C ALA A 298 5.81 5.68 51.54
#